data_f09f983a7c4e2597db231edf5088f1a3
#
_entry.id   f09f983a7c4e2597db231edf5088f1a3
#
_cell.length_a   1.000
_cell.length_b   1.000
_cell.length_c   1.000
_cell.angle_alpha   90.00
_cell.angle_beta   90.00
_cell.angle_gamma   90.00
#
_symmetry.space_group_name_H-M   'P 1'
#
loop_
_entity.id
_entity.type
_entity.pdbx_description
1 polymer ?
#
loop_
_entity_poly.entity_id
_entity_poly.type
_entity_poly.pdbx_seq_one_letter_code
_entity_poly.pdbx_strand_id
1 'polypeptide(L)'
;MKDFLRRHVLHNFGLKLLSLALAVALWLAVTRDPVAEVAVDVPIEFHNIPQNLEISSENVPRAQIWVRGPQRIVRRLQPADVYAEIELGGMRPGERTFDLTAEQVRQPKELEVVQIVPTQFHLTFDARLTRQVPVHPRVFGSFAPGYQIASIVAEPSSVTISGPQKRVEAVESAITDSVDASGTMDRATFVRHAYVSDPLVQVMNPNPVRLTVIMEKTPGTDKH
;
A
#
# COMPACT_ATOMS: atom_id res chain seq x y z
N MET A 1 -16.99 21.63 -70.46
CA MET A 1 -16.75 21.20 -69.03
C MET A 1 -17.98 21.35 -68.15
N LYS A 2 -18.80 22.38 -68.31
CA LYS A 2 -20.03 22.58 -67.47
C LYS A 2 -21.12 21.56 -67.79
N ASP A 3 -21.28 21.08 -69.02
CA ASP A 3 -22.33 20.09 -69.37
C ASP A 3 -21.99 18.67 -68.88
N PHE A 4 -20.75 18.32 -68.77
CA PHE A 4 -20.28 17.03 -68.20
C PHE A 4 -20.60 16.91 -66.71
N LEU A 5 -20.37 17.97 -65.95
CA LEU A 5 -20.69 18.03 -64.54
C LEU A 5 -22.23 17.96 -64.31
N ARG A 6 -23.01 18.70 -65.14
CA ARG A 6 -24.45 18.73 -65.00
C ARG A 6 -25.11 17.39 -65.32
N ARG A 7 -24.57 16.65 -66.31
CA ARG A 7 -25.10 15.34 -66.74
C ARG A 7 -24.74 14.23 -65.75
N HIS A 8 -23.56 14.29 -65.09
CA HIS A 8 -23.11 13.26 -64.13
C HIS A 8 -23.51 13.56 -62.69
N VAL A 9 -23.64 14.82 -62.29
CA VAL A 9 -24.00 15.18 -60.89
C VAL A 9 -25.52 15.22 -60.68
N LEU A 10 -26.23 15.80 -61.63
CA LEU A 10 -27.69 15.96 -61.51
C LEU A 10 -28.49 14.73 -62.03
N HIS A 11 -27.88 13.83 -62.79
CA HIS A 11 -28.54 12.58 -63.19
C HIS A 11 -28.69 11.67 -61.97
N ASN A 12 -29.93 11.25 -61.66
CA ASN A 12 -30.31 10.45 -60.51
C ASN A 12 -29.92 11.11 -59.15
N PHE A 13 -30.10 12.43 -59.04
CA PHE A 13 -29.81 13.20 -57.82
C PHE A 13 -30.54 12.62 -56.58
N GLY A 14 -31.75 12.13 -56.71
CA GLY A 14 -32.52 11.48 -55.61
C GLY A 14 -31.79 10.22 -55.07
N LEU A 15 -31.28 9.37 -55.97
CA LEU A 15 -30.53 8.17 -55.54
C LEU A 15 -29.22 8.51 -54.87
N LYS A 16 -28.52 9.58 -55.35
CA LYS A 16 -27.29 10.07 -54.71
C LYS A 16 -27.54 10.67 -53.32
N LEU A 17 -28.65 11.42 -53.19
CA LEU A 17 -29.06 11.96 -51.90
C LEU A 17 -29.42 10.85 -50.92
N LEU A 18 -30.14 9.84 -51.42
CA LEU A 18 -30.48 8.66 -50.61
C LEU A 18 -29.24 7.90 -50.16
N SER A 19 -28.28 7.65 -51.09
CA SER A 19 -27.01 6.96 -50.73
C SER A 19 -26.17 7.76 -49.74
N LEU A 20 -26.13 9.08 -49.87
CA LEU A 20 -25.46 9.97 -48.94
C LEU A 20 -26.13 9.95 -47.59
N ALA A 21 -27.47 10.02 -47.54
CA ALA A 21 -28.21 9.92 -46.27
C ALA A 21 -27.99 8.57 -45.58
N LEU A 22 -27.97 7.49 -46.34
CA LEU A 22 -27.69 6.15 -45.84
C LEU A 22 -26.25 6.02 -45.32
N ALA A 23 -25.28 6.58 -46.04
CA ALA A 23 -23.88 6.61 -45.64
C ALA A 23 -23.70 7.41 -44.31
N VAL A 24 -24.33 8.58 -44.20
CA VAL A 24 -24.29 9.40 -42.98
C VAL A 24 -24.99 8.65 -41.81
N ALA A 25 -26.14 8.02 -42.08
CA ALA A 25 -26.85 7.23 -41.05
C ALA A 25 -25.98 6.06 -40.56
N LEU A 26 -25.37 5.31 -41.47
CA LEU A 26 -24.41 4.24 -41.12
C LEU A 26 -23.18 4.78 -40.38
N TRP A 27 -22.64 5.90 -40.80
CA TRP A 27 -21.49 6.55 -40.13
C TRP A 27 -21.86 6.94 -38.68
N LEU A 28 -23.03 7.56 -38.48
CA LEU A 28 -23.53 7.90 -37.15
C LEU A 28 -23.78 6.66 -36.27
N ALA A 29 -24.25 5.57 -36.86
CA ALA A 29 -24.48 4.32 -36.14
C ALA A 29 -23.16 3.65 -35.69
N VAL A 30 -22.12 3.72 -36.52
CA VAL A 30 -20.79 3.10 -36.25
C VAL A 30 -19.93 3.99 -35.36
N THR A 31 -20.12 5.33 -35.40
CA THR A 31 -19.31 6.29 -34.63
C THR A 31 -19.70 6.37 -33.15
N ARG A 32 -20.77 5.67 -32.73
CA ARG A 32 -21.11 5.59 -31.31
C ARG A 32 -20.02 4.84 -30.58
N ASP A 33 -19.46 5.46 -29.52
CA ASP A 33 -18.48 4.83 -28.63
C ASP A 33 -19.11 3.56 -28.01
N PRO A 34 -18.60 2.36 -28.29
CA PRO A 34 -19.14 1.17 -27.67
C PRO A 34 -18.93 1.22 -26.16
N VAL A 35 -19.91 0.75 -25.44
CA VAL A 35 -19.82 0.59 -24.00
C VAL A 35 -18.94 -0.61 -23.68
N ALA A 36 -17.96 -0.43 -22.81
CA ALA A 36 -17.09 -1.48 -22.32
C ALA A 36 -17.19 -1.62 -20.80
N GLU A 37 -16.96 -2.82 -20.32
CA GLU A 37 -16.83 -3.11 -18.90
C GLU A 37 -15.42 -3.58 -18.59
N VAL A 38 -14.91 -3.18 -17.43
CA VAL A 38 -13.62 -3.64 -16.92
C VAL A 38 -13.69 -3.83 -15.41
N ALA A 39 -13.01 -4.86 -14.93
CA ALA A 39 -12.77 -5.06 -13.50
C ALA A 39 -11.47 -4.37 -13.12
N VAL A 40 -11.48 -3.56 -12.08
CA VAL A 40 -10.32 -2.85 -11.55
C VAL A 40 -10.16 -3.22 -10.08
N ASP A 41 -8.94 -3.62 -9.70
CA ASP A 41 -8.58 -3.83 -8.28
C ASP A 41 -8.22 -2.49 -7.68
N VAL A 42 -9.03 -2.04 -6.73
CA VAL A 42 -8.92 -0.72 -6.13
C VAL A 42 -8.55 -0.80 -4.65
N PRO A 43 -7.73 0.13 -4.15
CA PRO A 43 -7.50 0.26 -2.73
C PRO A 43 -8.76 0.79 -2.03
N ILE A 44 -8.93 0.39 -0.77
CA ILE A 44 -9.91 1.00 0.13
C ILE A 44 -9.17 2.02 0.98
N GLU A 45 -9.56 3.28 0.87
CA GLU A 45 -8.98 4.39 1.64
C GLU A 45 -9.83 4.67 2.87
N PHE A 46 -9.19 4.78 4.01
CA PHE A 46 -9.85 5.04 5.29
C PHE A 46 -9.64 6.49 5.70
N HIS A 47 -10.73 7.20 5.92
CA HIS A 47 -10.72 8.60 6.32
C HIS A 47 -11.18 8.77 7.76
N ASN A 48 -10.66 9.85 8.41
CA ASN A 48 -11.04 10.26 9.76
C ASN A 48 -10.86 9.16 10.83
N ILE A 49 -9.76 8.38 10.73
CA ILE A 49 -9.39 7.41 11.77
C ILE A 49 -9.17 8.17 13.08
N PRO A 50 -9.89 7.85 14.17
CA PRO A 50 -9.67 8.49 15.46
C PRO A 50 -8.22 8.31 15.92
N GLN A 51 -7.59 9.37 16.45
CA GLN A 51 -6.18 9.36 16.85
C GLN A 51 -5.81 8.31 17.91
N ASN A 52 -6.80 7.87 18.69
CA ASN A 52 -6.66 6.87 19.73
C ASN A 52 -6.92 5.42 19.27
N LEU A 53 -7.18 5.23 17.95
CA LEU A 53 -7.44 3.93 17.38
C LEU A 53 -6.42 3.58 16.30
N GLU A 54 -6.20 2.27 16.14
CA GLU A 54 -5.42 1.68 15.07
C GLU A 54 -6.20 0.52 14.44
N ILE A 55 -6.03 0.32 13.15
CA ILE A 55 -6.54 -0.86 12.48
C ILE A 55 -5.61 -2.02 12.80
N SER A 56 -6.12 -3.03 13.50
CA SER A 56 -5.36 -4.21 13.92
C SER A 56 -5.57 -5.44 13.05
N SER A 57 -6.38 -5.32 11.98
CA SER A 57 -6.53 -6.37 10.96
C SER A 57 -5.23 -6.53 10.18
N GLU A 58 -4.72 -7.77 10.06
CA GLU A 58 -3.48 -8.07 9.31
C GLU A 58 -3.63 -7.84 7.81
N ASN A 59 -4.85 -8.06 7.30
CA ASN A 59 -5.16 -7.88 5.90
C ASN A 59 -6.21 -6.78 5.73
N VAL A 60 -5.81 -5.69 5.09
CA VAL A 60 -6.76 -4.69 4.59
C VAL A 60 -7.29 -5.23 3.26
N PRO A 61 -8.61 -5.47 3.13
CA PRO A 61 -9.17 -6.00 1.90
C PRO A 61 -8.99 -5.02 0.74
N ARG A 62 -8.75 -5.58 -0.44
CA ARG A 62 -8.88 -4.84 -1.70
C ARG A 62 -10.25 -5.12 -2.28
N ALA A 63 -10.83 -4.15 -2.96
CA ALA A 63 -12.08 -4.33 -3.65
C ALA A 63 -11.83 -4.46 -5.15
N GLN A 64 -12.50 -5.43 -5.77
CA GLN A 64 -12.58 -5.51 -7.21
C GLN A 64 -13.90 -4.88 -7.65
N ILE A 65 -13.82 -3.85 -8.48
CA ILE A 65 -14.97 -3.06 -8.91
C ILE A 65 -15.10 -3.19 -10.42
N TRP A 66 -16.28 -3.62 -10.88
CA TRP A 66 -16.66 -3.60 -12.28
C TRP A 66 -17.22 -2.25 -12.62
N VAL A 67 -16.56 -1.55 -13.53
CA VAL A 67 -17.03 -0.27 -14.07
C VAL A 67 -17.38 -0.40 -15.54
N ARG A 68 -18.46 0.28 -15.92
CA ARG A 68 -18.99 0.33 -17.28
C ARG A 68 -18.95 1.76 -17.78
N GLY A 69 -18.55 1.96 -19.03
CA GLY A 69 -18.54 3.27 -19.66
C GLY A 69 -18.04 3.27 -21.08
N PRO A 70 -17.88 4.46 -21.69
CA PRO A 70 -17.33 4.58 -23.05
C PRO A 70 -15.95 3.93 -23.15
N GLN A 71 -15.75 3.11 -24.19
CA GLN A 71 -14.51 2.33 -24.37
C GLN A 71 -13.24 3.19 -24.33
N ARG A 72 -13.31 4.43 -24.84
CA ARG A 72 -12.19 5.37 -24.81
C ARG A 72 -11.75 5.74 -23.38
N ILE A 73 -12.69 5.83 -22.43
CA ILE A 73 -12.41 6.13 -21.02
C ILE A 73 -11.87 4.87 -20.34
N VAL A 74 -12.57 3.74 -20.51
CA VAL A 74 -12.18 2.45 -19.92
C VAL A 74 -10.75 2.05 -20.30
N ARG A 75 -10.34 2.28 -21.56
CA ARG A 75 -8.96 1.97 -22.02
C ARG A 75 -7.87 2.85 -21.41
N ARG A 76 -8.20 4.01 -20.91
CA ARG A 76 -7.25 4.95 -20.28
C ARG A 76 -7.30 4.91 -18.76
N LEU A 77 -8.22 4.14 -18.20
CA LEU A 77 -8.45 4.05 -16.77
C LEU A 77 -7.20 3.49 -16.08
N GLN A 78 -6.72 4.23 -15.10
CA GLN A 78 -5.64 3.79 -14.22
C GLN A 78 -6.24 3.32 -12.89
N PRO A 79 -5.60 2.38 -12.18
CA PRO A 79 -6.09 1.92 -10.86
C PRO A 79 -6.25 3.06 -9.83
N ALA A 80 -5.52 4.15 -9.99
CA ALA A 80 -5.62 5.33 -9.13
C ALA A 80 -6.83 6.23 -9.44
N ASP A 81 -7.47 6.06 -10.58
CA ASP A 81 -8.65 6.86 -10.97
C ASP A 81 -9.94 6.36 -10.29
N VAL A 82 -9.90 5.16 -9.72
CA VAL A 82 -11.02 4.53 -9.01
C VAL A 82 -10.52 4.08 -7.64
N TYR A 83 -11.18 4.52 -6.59
CA TYR A 83 -10.88 4.11 -5.21
C TYR A 83 -12.15 4.15 -4.36
N ALA A 84 -12.15 3.39 -3.27
CA ALA A 84 -13.27 3.37 -2.34
C ALA A 84 -12.89 4.15 -1.08
N GLU A 85 -13.78 5.04 -0.62
CA GLU A 85 -13.59 5.85 0.59
C GLU A 85 -14.51 5.34 1.70
N ILE A 86 -13.93 5.05 2.88
CA ILE A 86 -14.67 4.64 4.07
C ILE A 86 -14.38 5.62 5.21
N GLU A 87 -15.45 6.21 5.73
CA GLU A 87 -15.38 7.10 6.88
C GLU A 87 -15.35 6.30 8.18
N LEU A 88 -14.30 6.53 9.00
CA LEU A 88 -14.11 5.86 10.28
C LEU A 88 -14.30 6.80 11.48
N GLY A 89 -14.89 7.98 11.27
CA GLY A 89 -15.14 8.94 12.33
C GLY A 89 -16.01 8.36 13.46
N GLY A 90 -15.60 8.57 14.71
CA GLY A 90 -16.37 8.14 15.87
C GLY A 90 -16.37 6.63 16.18
N MET A 91 -15.49 5.85 15.52
CA MET A 91 -15.36 4.41 15.77
C MET A 91 -14.86 4.14 17.20
N ARG A 92 -15.17 2.94 17.69
CA ARG A 92 -14.73 2.42 18.99
C ARG A 92 -13.95 1.12 18.79
N PRO A 93 -13.05 0.76 19.71
CA PRO A 93 -12.35 -0.52 19.67
C PRO A 93 -13.32 -1.71 19.50
N GLY A 94 -12.88 -2.72 18.76
CA GLY A 94 -13.63 -3.93 18.49
C GLY A 94 -13.71 -4.25 17.00
N GLU A 95 -14.33 -5.37 16.68
CA GLU A 95 -14.58 -5.79 15.30
C GLU A 95 -15.81 -5.09 14.73
N ARG A 96 -15.71 -4.66 13.49
CA ARG A 96 -16.77 -3.98 12.74
C ARG A 96 -16.86 -4.52 11.32
N THR A 97 -18.09 -4.66 10.85
CA THR A 97 -18.39 -4.98 9.47
C THR A 97 -18.76 -3.70 8.73
N PHE A 98 -18.22 -3.54 7.56
CA PHE A 98 -18.49 -2.41 6.65
C PHE A 98 -19.11 -2.93 5.37
N ASP A 99 -20.16 -2.26 4.91
CA ASP A 99 -20.75 -2.46 3.60
C ASP A 99 -20.03 -1.55 2.61
N LEU A 100 -19.64 -2.10 1.47
CA LEU A 100 -19.05 -1.35 0.38
C LEU A 100 -20.09 -1.14 -0.71
N THR A 101 -20.54 0.09 -0.86
CA THR A 101 -21.58 0.51 -1.81
C THR A 101 -21.01 1.37 -2.92
N ALA A 102 -21.74 1.49 -4.04
CA ALA A 102 -21.34 2.33 -5.17
C ALA A 102 -21.18 3.82 -4.80
N GLU A 103 -21.85 4.28 -3.76
CA GLU A 103 -21.78 5.68 -3.30
C GLU A 103 -20.42 6.02 -2.67
N GLN A 104 -19.72 5.01 -2.13
CA GLN A 104 -18.41 5.12 -1.52
C GLN A 104 -17.28 4.99 -2.55
N VAL A 105 -17.60 4.62 -3.79
CA VAL A 105 -16.61 4.51 -4.86
C VAL A 105 -16.46 5.85 -5.57
N ARG A 106 -15.24 6.35 -5.62
CA ARG A 106 -14.86 7.52 -6.39
C ARG A 106 -14.37 7.08 -7.77
N GLN A 107 -15.01 7.62 -8.80
CA GLN A 107 -14.75 7.27 -10.19
C GLN A 107 -14.99 8.48 -11.10
N PRO A 108 -14.45 8.49 -12.33
CA PRO A 108 -14.82 9.45 -13.36
C PRO A 108 -16.32 9.45 -13.64
N LYS A 109 -16.90 10.62 -13.88
CA LYS A 109 -18.37 10.80 -14.04
C LYS A 109 -18.97 10.01 -15.20
N GLU A 110 -18.17 9.65 -16.18
CA GLU A 110 -18.60 8.89 -17.36
C GLU A 110 -18.65 7.38 -17.14
N LEU A 111 -18.19 6.92 -15.96
CA LEU A 111 -18.21 5.51 -15.59
C LEU A 111 -19.33 5.24 -14.60
N GLU A 112 -19.90 4.05 -14.69
CA GLU A 112 -20.92 3.53 -13.80
C GLU A 112 -20.39 2.27 -13.09
N VAL A 113 -20.57 2.18 -11.78
CA VAL A 113 -20.27 0.96 -11.02
C VAL A 113 -21.35 -0.07 -11.27
N VAL A 114 -20.96 -1.23 -11.78
CA VAL A 114 -21.86 -2.35 -12.07
C VAL A 114 -21.87 -3.36 -10.94
N GLN A 115 -20.70 -3.67 -10.41
CA GLN A 115 -20.52 -4.68 -9.36
C GLN A 115 -19.31 -4.36 -8.48
N ILE A 116 -19.41 -4.73 -7.21
CA ILE A 116 -18.33 -4.59 -6.22
C ILE A 116 -18.14 -5.94 -5.52
N VAL A 117 -16.89 -6.36 -5.36
CA VAL A 117 -16.55 -7.60 -4.65
C VAL A 117 -15.30 -7.35 -3.77
N PRO A 118 -15.34 -7.63 -2.48
CA PRO A 118 -16.50 -8.03 -1.69
C PRO A 118 -17.45 -6.86 -1.43
N THR A 119 -18.72 -7.13 -1.20
CA THR A 119 -19.72 -6.13 -0.78
C THR A 119 -19.64 -5.81 0.70
N GLN A 120 -19.00 -6.68 1.47
CA GLN A 120 -18.80 -6.52 2.92
C GLN A 120 -17.40 -6.95 3.31
N PHE A 121 -16.82 -6.27 4.26
CA PHE A 121 -15.54 -6.66 4.87
C PHE A 121 -15.50 -6.32 6.35
N HIS A 122 -14.60 -6.98 7.06
CA HIS A 122 -14.43 -6.82 8.49
C HIS A 122 -13.13 -6.10 8.80
N LEU A 123 -13.18 -5.15 9.72
CA LEU A 123 -12.00 -4.52 10.30
C LEU A 123 -12.04 -4.66 11.81
N THR A 124 -10.89 -4.90 12.37
CA THR A 124 -10.70 -4.88 13.81
C THR A 124 -9.94 -3.60 14.18
N PHE A 125 -10.49 -2.88 15.14
CA PHE A 125 -9.90 -1.67 15.71
C PHE A 125 -9.43 -1.96 17.11
N ASP A 126 -8.22 -1.55 17.42
CA ASP A 126 -7.65 -1.62 18.75
C ASP A 126 -7.26 -0.23 19.24
N ALA A 127 -7.20 -0.04 20.56
CA ALA A 127 -6.69 1.20 21.10
C ALA A 127 -5.23 1.39 20.70
N ARG A 128 -4.85 2.61 20.36
CA ARG A 128 -3.44 2.96 20.10
C ARG A 128 -2.69 2.98 21.42
N LEU A 129 -1.62 2.22 21.52
CA LEU A 129 -0.69 2.24 22.64
C LEU A 129 0.68 2.69 22.19
N THR A 130 1.30 3.52 23.01
CA THR A 130 2.70 3.92 22.84
C THR A 130 3.49 3.47 24.05
N ARG A 131 4.62 2.78 23.83
CA ARG A 131 5.46 2.21 24.88
C ARG A 131 6.94 2.30 24.53
N GLN A 132 7.79 2.43 25.52
CA GLN A 132 9.23 2.28 25.37
C GLN A 132 9.62 0.80 25.52
N VAL A 133 10.46 0.33 24.60
CA VAL A 133 11.02 -1.03 24.63
C VAL A 133 12.54 -0.97 24.48
N PRO A 134 13.28 -1.90 25.10
CA PRO A 134 14.73 -1.97 24.97
C PRO A 134 15.14 -2.32 23.53
N VAL A 135 16.31 -1.85 23.12
CA VAL A 135 16.92 -2.23 21.84
C VAL A 135 17.83 -3.43 22.05
N HIS A 136 17.55 -4.52 21.33
CA HIS A 136 18.41 -5.71 21.29
C HIS A 136 19.21 -5.74 19.99
N PRO A 137 20.50 -5.37 20.03
CA PRO A 137 21.36 -5.40 18.87
C PRO A 137 21.59 -6.82 18.32
N ARG A 138 21.53 -6.98 17.01
CA ARG A 138 21.89 -8.25 16.35
C ARG A 138 23.30 -8.16 15.81
N VAL A 139 24.26 -8.75 16.54
CA VAL A 139 25.67 -8.77 16.18
C VAL A 139 26.10 -10.20 15.89
N PHE A 140 26.84 -10.39 14.81
CA PHE A 140 27.48 -11.64 14.46
C PHE A 140 28.92 -11.38 14.00
N GLY A 141 29.73 -12.41 13.89
CA GLY A 141 31.11 -12.30 13.38
C GLY A 141 31.97 -13.48 13.73
N SER A 142 33.08 -13.58 12.99
CA SER A 142 34.17 -14.50 13.29
C SER A 142 35.27 -13.73 13.99
N PHE A 143 35.59 -14.09 15.24
CA PHE A 143 36.56 -13.40 16.06
C PHE A 143 37.92 -14.13 16.05
N ALA A 144 38.99 -13.39 16.24
CA ALA A 144 40.30 -13.99 16.37
C ALA A 144 40.37 -14.96 17.56
N PRO A 145 41.17 -16.03 17.50
CA PRO A 145 41.35 -16.95 18.64
C PRO A 145 41.73 -16.20 19.89
N GLY A 146 41.03 -16.46 21.00
CA GLY A 146 41.27 -15.80 22.27
C GLY A 146 40.54 -14.44 22.45
N TYR A 147 39.63 -14.10 21.56
CA TYR A 147 38.76 -12.92 21.73
C TYR A 147 37.28 -13.32 21.74
N GLN A 148 36.50 -12.62 22.58
CA GLN A 148 35.05 -12.74 22.68
C GLN A 148 34.39 -11.38 22.85
N ILE A 149 33.09 -11.30 22.59
CA ILE A 149 32.31 -10.08 22.85
C ILE A 149 32.17 -9.95 24.38
N ALA A 150 32.69 -8.87 24.93
CA ALA A 150 32.52 -8.52 26.36
C ALA A 150 31.14 -7.86 26.57
N SER A 151 30.80 -6.90 25.74
CA SER A 151 29.50 -6.22 25.81
C SER A 151 29.12 -5.54 24.51
N ILE A 152 27.82 -5.33 24.34
CA ILE A 152 27.27 -4.56 23.23
C ILE A 152 26.43 -3.44 23.86
N VAL A 153 26.77 -2.20 23.53
CA VAL A 153 26.08 -1.01 24.01
C VAL A 153 25.30 -0.38 22.87
N ALA A 154 24.01 -0.19 23.06
CA ALA A 154 23.15 0.51 22.12
C ALA A 154 22.82 1.92 22.64
N GLU A 155 22.97 2.93 21.82
CA GLU A 155 22.63 4.32 22.11
C GLU A 155 21.71 4.88 21.01
N PRO A 156 20.43 5.15 21.30
CA PRO A 156 19.74 4.96 22.59
C PRO A 156 19.52 3.49 22.94
N SER A 157 19.46 3.15 24.23
CA SER A 157 19.23 1.79 24.74
C SER A 157 17.77 1.35 24.64
N SER A 158 16.84 2.29 24.41
CA SER A 158 15.41 2.04 24.22
C SER A 158 14.84 2.92 23.13
N VAL A 159 13.77 2.46 22.49
CA VAL A 159 13.02 3.20 21.49
C VAL A 159 11.54 3.20 21.84
N THR A 160 10.84 4.25 21.40
CA THR A 160 9.40 4.37 21.56
C THR A 160 8.71 3.70 20.38
N ILE A 161 7.79 2.78 20.66
CA ILE A 161 6.96 2.10 19.66
C ILE A 161 5.50 2.50 19.82
N SER A 162 4.74 2.47 18.74
CA SER A 162 3.31 2.76 18.72
C SER A 162 2.59 1.82 17.76
N GLY A 163 1.36 1.46 18.09
CA GLY A 163 0.53 0.58 17.28
C GLY A 163 -0.70 0.10 18.06
N PRO A 164 -1.39 -0.96 17.56
CA PRO A 164 -2.50 -1.58 18.26
C PRO A 164 -2.07 -2.12 19.62
N GLN A 165 -2.86 -1.85 20.68
CA GLN A 165 -2.52 -2.15 22.05
C GLN A 165 -2.03 -3.59 22.25
N LYS A 166 -2.80 -4.57 21.79
CA LYS A 166 -2.45 -5.99 21.95
C LYS A 166 -1.13 -6.35 21.28
N ARG A 167 -0.83 -5.74 20.13
CA ARG A 167 0.42 -5.97 19.40
C ARG A 167 1.60 -5.32 20.12
N VAL A 168 1.45 -4.07 20.55
CA VAL A 168 2.48 -3.35 21.33
C VAL A 168 2.78 -4.04 22.65
N GLU A 169 1.78 -4.57 23.34
CA GLU A 169 1.96 -5.32 24.59
C GLU A 169 2.75 -6.62 24.39
N ALA A 170 2.62 -7.26 23.23
CA ALA A 170 3.35 -8.48 22.88
C ALA A 170 4.81 -8.25 22.50
N VAL A 171 5.21 -7.00 22.18
CA VAL A 171 6.59 -6.68 21.79
C VAL A 171 7.46 -6.60 23.04
N GLU A 172 8.44 -7.47 23.18
CA GLU A 172 9.40 -7.43 24.28
C GLU A 172 10.56 -6.46 24.02
N SER A 173 11.04 -6.38 22.77
CA SER A 173 12.18 -5.54 22.38
C SER A 173 12.11 -5.14 20.92
N ALA A 174 12.79 -4.05 20.58
CA ALA A 174 13.13 -3.70 19.22
C ALA A 174 14.48 -4.34 18.85
N ILE A 175 14.62 -4.77 17.60
CA ILE A 175 15.86 -5.36 17.10
C ILE A 175 16.52 -4.40 16.10
N THR A 176 17.83 -4.56 15.88
CA THR A 176 18.54 -3.80 14.84
C THR A 176 18.84 -4.65 13.62
N ASP A 177 19.15 -3.99 12.51
CA ASP A 177 19.81 -4.68 11.40
C ASP A 177 21.07 -5.40 11.91
N SER A 178 21.34 -6.55 11.29
CA SER A 178 22.49 -7.37 11.67
C SER A 178 23.81 -6.63 11.40
N VAL A 179 24.73 -6.71 12.36
CA VAL A 179 26.06 -6.12 12.29
C VAL A 179 27.11 -7.22 12.25
N ASP A 180 27.95 -7.19 11.24
CA ASP A 180 29.15 -8.05 11.19
C ASP A 180 30.30 -7.35 11.91
N ALA A 181 30.71 -7.90 13.05
CA ALA A 181 31.82 -7.42 13.86
C ALA A 181 33.09 -8.25 13.67
N SER A 182 33.19 -9.03 12.58
CA SER A 182 34.37 -9.87 12.27
C SER A 182 35.65 -9.04 12.25
N GLY A 183 36.71 -9.61 12.81
CA GLY A 183 38.02 -8.95 12.84
C GLY A 183 38.16 -7.82 13.86
N THR A 184 37.16 -7.51 14.64
CA THR A 184 37.25 -6.53 15.74
C THR A 184 38.06 -7.13 16.87
N MET A 185 39.09 -6.38 17.36
CA MET A 185 39.99 -6.83 18.44
C MET A 185 39.83 -6.05 19.75
N ASP A 186 39.25 -4.83 19.68
CA ASP A 186 39.06 -3.96 20.85
C ASP A 186 37.66 -3.39 20.86
N ARG A 187 37.41 -2.33 20.11
CA ARG A 187 36.10 -1.65 20.03
C ARG A 187 35.74 -1.34 18.58
N ALA A 188 34.50 -1.58 18.22
CA ALA A 188 33.94 -1.14 16.94
C ALA A 188 32.58 -0.47 17.16
N THR A 189 32.31 0.58 16.38
CA THR A 189 31.05 1.32 16.44
C THR A 189 30.36 1.25 15.09
N PHE A 190 29.07 0.91 15.12
CA PHE A 190 28.22 0.79 13.96
C PHE A 190 26.98 1.65 14.15
N VAL A 191 26.38 2.11 13.05
CA VAL A 191 25.14 2.85 13.06
C VAL A 191 24.09 2.05 12.31
N ARG A 192 22.96 1.73 12.97
CA ARG A 192 21.87 0.91 12.42
C ARG A 192 20.51 1.47 12.84
N HIS A 193 19.47 1.05 12.15
CA HIS A 193 18.10 1.39 12.55
C HIS A 193 17.53 0.29 13.43
N ALA A 194 16.72 0.70 14.40
CA ALA A 194 15.93 -0.22 15.21
C ALA A 194 14.55 -0.39 14.58
N TYR A 195 14.02 -1.60 14.58
CA TYR A 195 12.69 -1.94 14.09
C TYR A 195 12.05 -3.03 14.93
N VAL A 196 10.76 -3.23 14.73
CA VAL A 196 9.99 -4.30 15.36
C VAL A 196 9.55 -5.28 14.27
N SER A 197 9.50 -6.55 14.59
CA SER A 197 9.12 -7.59 13.62
C SER A 197 7.63 -7.58 13.25
N ASP A 198 6.78 -7.00 14.10
CA ASP A 198 5.34 -6.88 13.83
C ASP A 198 5.09 -5.69 12.87
N PRO A 199 4.47 -5.93 11.70
CA PRO A 199 4.24 -4.88 10.69
C PRO A 199 3.24 -3.80 11.12
N LEU A 200 2.41 -4.09 12.15
CA LEU A 200 1.44 -3.14 12.69
C LEU A 200 2.01 -2.25 13.80
N VAL A 201 3.25 -2.53 14.23
CA VAL A 201 3.93 -1.75 15.28
C VAL A 201 5.07 -0.95 14.66
N GLN A 202 5.05 0.34 14.86
CA GLN A 202 6.03 1.27 14.29
C GLN A 202 6.92 1.88 15.36
N VAL A 203 8.20 2.07 15.04
CA VAL A 203 9.10 2.87 15.86
C VAL A 203 8.81 4.34 15.59
N MET A 204 8.45 5.06 16.66
CA MET A 204 8.23 6.49 16.64
C MET A 204 9.55 7.20 16.47
N ASN A 205 9.86 8.14 15.78
CA ASN A 205 11.17 8.80 15.63
C ASN A 205 12.31 7.79 15.34
N PRO A 206 12.38 7.25 14.12
CA PRO A 206 13.36 6.22 13.73
C PRO A 206 14.76 6.81 13.60
N ASN A 207 15.31 7.36 14.69
CA ASN A 207 16.70 7.81 14.75
C ASN A 207 17.63 6.60 14.68
N PRO A 208 18.77 6.75 14.03
CA PRO A 208 19.75 5.68 13.98
C PRO A 208 20.31 5.37 15.39
N VAL A 209 20.44 4.10 15.67
CA VAL A 209 21.02 3.59 16.92
C VAL A 209 22.51 3.36 16.70
N ARG A 210 23.33 3.90 17.59
CA ARG A 210 24.78 3.64 17.63
C ARG A 210 25.03 2.39 18.44
N LEU A 211 25.65 1.39 17.82
CA LEU A 211 26.00 0.12 18.43
C LEU A 211 27.51 0.10 18.67
N THR A 212 27.94 0.01 19.91
CA THR A 212 29.34 -0.14 20.27
C THR A 212 29.56 -1.58 20.74
N VAL A 213 30.32 -2.34 19.98
CA VAL A 213 30.77 -3.69 20.32
C VAL A 213 32.15 -3.59 21.01
N ILE A 214 32.27 -4.13 22.19
CA ILE A 214 33.48 -4.15 23.00
C ILE A 214 33.93 -5.59 23.09
N MET A 215 35.20 -5.82 22.74
CA MET A 215 35.83 -7.14 22.78
C MET A 215 36.72 -7.29 24.04
N GLU A 216 36.83 -8.52 24.49
CA GLU A 216 37.77 -8.89 25.56
C GLU A 216 38.55 -10.13 25.19
N LYS A 217 39.71 -10.31 25.79
CA LYS A 217 40.47 -11.57 25.68
C LYS A 217 39.79 -12.64 26.50
N THR A 218 39.55 -13.78 25.90
CA THR A 218 39.06 -14.96 26.64
C THR A 218 40.06 -15.33 27.70
N PRO A 219 39.64 -15.48 28.98
CA PRO A 219 40.55 -15.96 30.01
C PRO A 219 41.16 -17.29 29.58
N GLY A 220 42.48 -17.33 29.42
CA GLY A 220 43.15 -18.57 29.05
C GLY A 220 42.82 -19.65 30.07
N THR A 221 42.31 -20.80 29.60
CA THR A 221 42.27 -22.00 30.44
C THR A 221 43.73 -22.48 30.56
N ASP A 222 44.40 -21.99 31.57
CA ASP A 222 45.66 -22.61 31.98
C ASP A 222 45.35 -24.05 32.36
N LYS A 223 45.54 -24.96 31.40
CA LYS A 223 45.62 -26.39 31.70
C LYS A 223 47.00 -26.63 32.33
N HIS A 224 46.98 -26.76 33.65
CA HIS A 224 48.00 -27.52 34.36
C HIS A 224 47.87 -29.02 34.09
#